data_4f330d91f9849f55743bbe99982c5a78
#
_entry.id   4f330d91f9849f55743bbe99982c5a78
#
_cell.length_a   1.000
_cell.length_b   1.000
_cell.length_c   1.000
_cell.angle_alpha   90.00
_cell.angle_beta   90.00
_cell.angle_gamma   90.00
#
_symmetry.space_group_name_H-M   'P 1'
#
loop_
_entity.id
_entity.type
_entity.pdbx_description
1 polymer ?
#
loop_
_entity_poly.entity_id
_entity_poly.type
_entity_poly.pdbx_seq_one_letter_code
_entity_poly.pdbx_strand_id
1 'polypeptide(L)'
;GAEMEREHKRSRQVLLGFIAAIAATALCCSGLLYRFFVSYCVASAREKLSQQLRNAQQITDDLLSSVNKKLFFLAENTDVLQLLNSDSLTPLELYYCLYNLRSFQQENDDLYRSIYYYNASSDQIYVGMSAYPAADFYDQDMVERLKSGVCRNLSPIPRTARNGLTPVSTEDYYTFVYSHASRDRLKSAIVINMSAEYVRSVAMSVYDETVDLLILDPQGQVVLGSENYPFCSVLDDSRGLGAFLGSGGDGFYTAESGRSLVSWVESTVCGWRYTGIIAYSAIQKEIVEIISKM
;
A
#
# COMPACT_ATOMS: atom_id res chain seq x y z
N GLY A 1 11.46 -53.80 65.12
CA GLY A 1 12.25 -53.31 63.95
C GLY A 1 11.47 -53.27 62.65
N ALA A 2 10.72 -54.31 62.31
CA ALA A 2 10.05 -54.38 60.98
C ALA A 2 8.82 -53.51 60.79
N GLU A 3 8.05 -53.14 61.85
CA GLU A 3 6.91 -52.24 61.79
C GLU A 3 7.34 -50.76 61.61
N MET A 4 8.36 -50.35 62.30
CA MET A 4 8.91 -49.00 62.19
C MET A 4 9.50 -48.69 60.81
N GLU A 5 10.11 -49.77 60.19
CA GLU A 5 10.63 -49.63 58.82
C GLU A 5 9.53 -49.59 57.75
N ARG A 6 8.39 -50.28 58.00
CA ARG A 6 7.18 -50.13 57.12
C ARG A 6 6.49 -48.81 57.24
N GLU A 7 6.36 -48.25 58.46
CA GLU A 7 5.82 -46.91 58.66
C GLU A 7 6.69 -45.82 58.02
N HIS A 8 8.01 -45.97 58.13
CA HIS A 8 8.94 -45.02 57.52
C HIS A 8 8.89 -45.07 55.97
N LYS A 9 8.74 -46.27 55.40
CA LYS A 9 8.57 -46.47 53.96
C LYS A 9 7.23 -45.90 53.45
N ARG A 10 6.15 -46.08 54.21
CA ARG A 10 4.81 -45.57 53.91
C ARG A 10 4.76 -44.03 54.00
N SER A 11 5.36 -43.45 55.02
CA SER A 11 5.49 -41.99 55.16
C SER A 11 6.29 -41.35 54.02
N ARG A 12 7.38 -42.01 53.59
CA ARG A 12 8.21 -41.58 52.46
C ARG A 12 7.45 -41.62 51.13
N GLN A 13 6.61 -42.65 50.92
CA GLN A 13 5.77 -42.76 49.70
C GLN A 13 4.69 -41.71 49.68
N VAL A 14 4.05 -41.39 50.83
CA VAL A 14 3.06 -40.31 50.92
C VAL A 14 3.69 -38.95 50.67
N LEU A 15 4.88 -38.68 51.22
CA LEU A 15 5.61 -37.44 51.00
C LEU A 15 6.03 -37.27 49.51
N LEU A 16 6.53 -38.34 48.89
CA LEU A 16 6.84 -38.32 47.47
C LEU A 16 5.61 -38.09 46.57
N GLY A 17 4.48 -38.72 46.94
CA GLY A 17 3.21 -38.48 46.24
C GLY A 17 2.74 -37.02 46.37
N PHE A 18 2.91 -36.41 47.52
CA PHE A 18 2.55 -35.01 47.74
C PHE A 18 3.44 -34.03 46.96
N ILE A 19 4.75 -34.29 46.93
CA ILE A 19 5.71 -33.51 46.15
C ILE A 19 5.40 -33.63 44.65
N ALA A 20 5.10 -34.84 44.16
CA ALA A 20 4.73 -35.08 42.79
C ALA A 20 3.43 -34.36 42.40
N ALA A 21 2.42 -34.33 43.28
CA ALA A 21 1.18 -33.63 43.07
C ALA A 21 1.39 -32.10 43.00
N ILE A 22 2.21 -31.53 43.90
CA ILE A 22 2.56 -30.11 43.86
C ILE A 22 3.31 -29.75 42.57
N ALA A 23 4.29 -30.55 42.17
CA ALA A 23 5.06 -30.36 40.94
C ALA A 23 4.16 -30.43 39.70
N ALA A 24 3.25 -31.40 39.64
CA ALA A 24 2.30 -31.54 38.54
C ALA A 24 1.35 -30.30 38.46
N THR A 25 0.83 -29.85 39.60
CA THR A 25 -0.01 -28.67 39.67
C THR A 25 0.74 -27.41 39.23
N ALA A 26 1.98 -27.24 39.69
CA ALA A 26 2.82 -26.10 39.28
C ALA A 26 3.11 -26.10 37.77
N LEU A 27 3.41 -27.28 37.19
CA LEU A 27 3.60 -27.45 35.75
C LEU A 27 2.33 -27.15 34.95
N CYS A 28 1.17 -27.65 35.40
CA CYS A 28 -0.11 -27.32 34.78
C CYS A 28 -0.45 -25.82 34.82
N CYS A 29 -0.28 -25.19 35.96
CA CYS A 29 -0.49 -23.76 36.14
C CYS A 29 0.46 -22.94 35.24
N SER A 30 1.75 -23.30 35.23
CA SER A 30 2.74 -22.64 34.37
C SER A 30 2.41 -22.82 32.89
N GLY A 31 1.96 -23.99 32.46
CA GLY A 31 1.54 -24.25 31.08
C GLY A 31 0.31 -23.44 30.67
N LEU A 32 -0.67 -23.32 31.57
CA LEU A 32 -1.88 -22.49 31.34
C LEU A 32 -1.54 -21.00 31.27
N LEU A 33 -0.69 -20.52 32.18
CA LEU A 33 -0.22 -19.13 32.18
C LEU A 33 0.56 -18.81 30.91
N TYR A 34 1.45 -19.71 30.48
CA TYR A 34 2.19 -19.54 29.23
C TYR A 34 1.27 -19.47 28.02
N ARG A 35 0.28 -20.36 27.90
CA ARG A 35 -0.71 -20.32 26.82
C ARG A 35 -1.52 -19.04 26.84
N PHE A 36 -1.97 -18.59 27.99
CA PHE A 36 -2.70 -17.33 28.14
C PHE A 36 -1.83 -16.14 27.71
N PHE A 37 -0.56 -16.12 28.16
CA PHE A 37 0.37 -15.06 27.82
C PHE A 37 0.67 -15.00 26.30
N VAL A 38 0.93 -16.16 25.67
CA VAL A 38 1.12 -16.22 24.20
C VAL A 38 -0.13 -15.74 23.46
N SER A 39 -1.31 -16.17 23.88
CA SER A 39 -2.58 -15.73 23.28
C SER A 39 -2.77 -14.21 23.42
N TYR A 40 -2.42 -13.65 24.57
CA TYR A 40 -2.46 -12.21 24.81
C TYR A 40 -1.47 -11.45 23.89
N CYS A 41 -0.23 -11.91 23.77
CA CYS A 41 0.77 -11.30 22.91
C CYS A 41 0.36 -11.34 21.43
N VAL A 42 -0.20 -12.44 20.96
CA VAL A 42 -0.74 -12.55 19.59
C VAL A 42 -1.90 -11.60 19.37
N ALA A 43 -2.84 -11.49 20.33
CA ALA A 43 -3.96 -10.56 20.23
C ALA A 43 -3.47 -9.11 20.22
N SER A 44 -2.49 -8.77 21.06
CA SER A 44 -1.86 -7.45 21.08
C SER A 44 -1.14 -7.12 19.77
N ALA A 45 -0.37 -8.07 19.20
CA ALA A 45 0.29 -7.90 17.90
C ALA A 45 -0.73 -7.67 16.78
N ARG A 46 -1.85 -8.39 16.79
CA ARG A 46 -2.94 -8.21 15.82
C ARG A 46 -3.60 -6.84 15.93
N GLU A 47 -3.89 -6.39 17.15
CA GLU A 47 -4.48 -5.06 17.40
C GLU A 47 -3.55 -3.95 16.93
N LYS A 48 -2.25 -4.05 17.25
CA LYS A 48 -1.21 -3.11 16.80
C LYS A 48 -1.13 -3.08 15.27
N LEU A 49 -1.06 -4.25 14.63
CA LEU A 49 -1.03 -4.36 13.17
C LEU A 49 -2.27 -3.70 12.54
N SER A 50 -3.47 -4.00 13.04
CA SER A 50 -4.71 -3.41 12.54
C SER A 50 -4.72 -1.89 12.69
N GLN A 51 -4.16 -1.34 13.77
CA GLN A 51 -4.05 0.10 13.96
C GLN A 51 -3.06 0.73 12.98
N GLN A 52 -1.90 0.11 12.76
CA GLN A 52 -0.92 0.57 11.79
C GLN A 52 -1.49 0.56 10.37
N LEU A 53 -2.22 -0.49 9.99
CA LEU A 53 -2.91 -0.59 8.70
C LEU A 53 -3.92 0.54 8.50
N ARG A 54 -4.77 0.81 9.50
CA ARG A 54 -5.72 1.93 9.45
C ARG A 54 -5.03 3.28 9.30
N ASN A 55 -3.94 3.49 10.03
CA ASN A 55 -3.18 4.74 9.94
C ASN A 55 -2.57 4.93 8.55
N ALA A 56 -1.95 3.88 7.99
CA ALA A 56 -1.38 3.95 6.65
C ALA A 56 -2.46 4.15 5.58
N GLN A 57 -3.58 3.43 5.69
CA GLN A 57 -4.73 3.60 4.81
C GLN A 57 -5.25 5.04 4.86
N GLN A 58 -5.46 5.60 6.04
CA GLN A 58 -5.97 6.97 6.17
C GLN A 58 -5.03 8.00 5.56
N ILE A 59 -3.73 7.94 5.89
CA ILE A 59 -2.74 8.88 5.35
C ILE A 59 -2.66 8.78 3.82
N THR A 60 -2.66 7.57 3.29
CA THR A 60 -2.60 7.35 1.85
C THR A 60 -3.90 7.79 1.17
N ASP A 61 -5.06 7.48 1.73
CA ASP A 61 -6.37 7.93 1.22
C ASP A 61 -6.47 9.46 1.20
N ASP A 62 -5.93 10.15 2.20
CA ASP A 62 -5.87 11.61 2.23
C ASP A 62 -4.99 12.17 1.10
N LEU A 63 -3.84 11.53 0.83
CA LEU A 63 -2.98 11.88 -0.31
C LEU A 63 -3.71 11.67 -1.64
N LEU A 64 -4.32 10.51 -1.88
CA LEU A 64 -5.05 10.20 -3.11
C LEU A 64 -6.22 11.17 -3.31
N SER A 65 -6.95 11.48 -2.23
CA SER A 65 -8.04 12.46 -2.25
C SER A 65 -7.54 13.86 -2.59
N SER A 66 -6.36 14.26 -2.12
CA SER A 66 -5.78 15.57 -2.44
C SER A 66 -5.45 15.70 -3.92
N VAL A 67 -4.95 14.63 -4.55
CA VAL A 67 -4.70 14.60 -6.00
C VAL A 67 -5.99 14.70 -6.79
N ASN A 68 -7.04 13.98 -6.39
CA ASN A 68 -8.34 14.06 -7.03
C ASN A 68 -8.92 15.48 -6.92
N LYS A 69 -8.83 16.14 -5.76
CA LYS A 69 -9.25 17.53 -5.58
C LYS A 69 -8.46 18.46 -6.49
N LYS A 70 -7.15 18.23 -6.63
CA LYS A 70 -6.30 19.02 -7.54
C LYS A 70 -6.72 18.84 -9.00
N LEU A 71 -7.04 17.61 -9.42
CA LEU A 71 -7.57 17.34 -10.77
C LEU A 71 -8.86 18.12 -11.05
N PHE A 72 -9.83 18.09 -10.12
CA PHE A 72 -11.06 18.84 -10.27
C PHE A 72 -10.83 20.36 -10.32
N PHE A 73 -9.95 20.86 -9.45
CA PHE A 73 -9.58 22.27 -9.47
C PHE A 73 -8.95 22.69 -10.81
N LEU A 74 -8.05 21.86 -11.36
CA LEU A 74 -7.45 22.11 -12.67
C LEU A 74 -8.47 22.02 -13.81
N ALA A 75 -9.44 21.10 -13.70
CA ALA A 75 -10.49 20.95 -14.72
C ALA A 75 -11.43 22.18 -14.81
N GLU A 76 -11.54 22.96 -13.76
CA GLU A 76 -12.33 24.21 -13.71
C GLU A 76 -11.49 25.47 -13.97
N ASN A 77 -10.16 25.32 -14.05
CA ASN A 77 -9.26 26.45 -14.27
C ASN A 77 -9.37 27.00 -15.70
N THR A 78 -9.49 28.30 -15.85
CA THR A 78 -9.68 28.96 -17.15
C THR A 78 -8.51 28.77 -18.10
N ASP A 79 -7.27 28.83 -17.62
CA ASP A 79 -6.08 28.63 -18.46
C ASP A 79 -6.00 27.17 -18.93
N VAL A 80 -6.35 26.20 -18.08
CA VAL A 80 -6.45 24.78 -18.45
C VAL A 80 -7.55 24.58 -19.48
N LEU A 81 -8.73 25.14 -19.28
CA LEU A 81 -9.84 25.05 -20.23
C LEU A 81 -9.46 25.64 -21.59
N GLN A 82 -8.69 26.72 -21.60
CA GLN A 82 -8.18 27.31 -22.83
C GLN A 82 -7.20 26.37 -23.56
N LEU A 83 -6.25 25.77 -22.85
CA LEU A 83 -5.33 24.75 -23.42
C LEU A 83 -6.08 23.53 -23.97
N LEU A 84 -7.11 23.08 -23.27
CA LEU A 84 -7.82 21.83 -23.58
C LEU A 84 -8.87 21.96 -24.70
N ASN A 85 -9.42 23.13 -24.91
CA ASN A 85 -10.55 23.35 -25.82
C ASN A 85 -10.24 24.20 -27.08
N SER A 86 -9.07 24.84 -27.15
CA SER A 86 -8.68 25.63 -28.28
C SER A 86 -8.06 24.77 -29.39
N ASP A 87 -8.53 24.91 -30.60
CA ASP A 87 -7.96 24.25 -31.79
C ASP A 87 -6.60 24.83 -32.17
N SER A 88 -6.38 26.11 -31.87
CA SER A 88 -5.11 26.81 -32.06
C SER A 88 -4.97 27.95 -31.06
N LEU A 89 -3.82 28.06 -30.45
CA LEU A 89 -3.43 29.15 -29.56
C LEU A 89 -2.33 29.97 -30.24
N THR A 90 -2.40 31.26 -30.09
CA THR A 90 -1.27 32.12 -30.46
C THR A 90 -0.10 31.83 -29.49
N PRO A 91 1.16 32.06 -29.92
CA PRO A 91 2.31 31.85 -29.04
C PRO A 91 2.25 32.63 -27.72
N LEU A 92 1.62 33.80 -27.75
CA LEU A 92 1.46 34.66 -26.58
C LEU A 92 0.39 34.13 -25.61
N GLU A 93 -0.74 33.66 -26.10
CA GLU A 93 -1.80 33.02 -25.29
C GLU A 93 -1.26 31.73 -24.66
N LEU A 94 -0.58 30.88 -25.43
CA LEU A 94 0.04 29.69 -24.94
C LEU A 94 1.04 29.98 -23.81
N TYR A 95 1.89 31.00 -24.02
CA TYR A 95 2.86 31.39 -22.99
C TYR A 95 2.17 31.81 -21.70
N TYR A 96 1.14 32.65 -21.75
CA TYR A 96 0.42 33.10 -20.56
C TYR A 96 -0.28 31.94 -19.83
N CYS A 97 -0.98 31.07 -20.55
CA CYS A 97 -1.60 29.86 -19.93
C CYS A 97 -0.56 29.00 -19.21
N LEU A 98 0.54 28.66 -19.87
CA LEU A 98 1.59 27.83 -19.25
C LEU A 98 2.29 28.53 -18.10
N TYR A 99 2.52 29.83 -18.18
CA TYR A 99 3.13 30.63 -17.12
C TYR A 99 2.25 30.65 -15.86
N ASN A 100 0.94 30.85 -16.02
CA ASN A 100 0.00 30.85 -14.91
C ASN A 100 -0.11 29.47 -14.24
N LEU A 101 0.00 28.39 -15.03
CA LEU A 101 -0.08 27.02 -14.54
C LEU A 101 1.23 26.51 -13.92
N ARG A 102 2.35 27.22 -14.12
CA ARG A 102 3.66 26.82 -13.61
C ARG A 102 3.67 26.60 -12.09
N SER A 103 2.97 27.44 -11.33
CA SER A 103 2.90 27.35 -9.87
C SER A 103 2.30 26.02 -9.40
N PHE A 104 1.29 25.49 -10.11
CA PHE A 104 0.66 24.23 -9.77
C PHE A 104 1.55 23.01 -9.99
N GLN A 105 2.52 23.09 -10.88
CA GLN A 105 3.50 22.05 -11.15
C GLN A 105 4.64 22.07 -10.15
N GLN A 106 5.01 23.25 -9.64
CA GLN A 106 6.09 23.42 -8.66
C GLN A 106 5.63 23.22 -7.21
N GLU A 107 4.33 23.15 -6.98
CA GLU A 107 3.76 22.94 -5.67
C GLU A 107 3.94 21.47 -5.24
N ASN A 108 4.98 21.16 -4.46
CA ASN A 108 5.29 19.82 -3.97
C ASN A 108 5.90 18.87 -5.03
N ASP A 109 7.07 19.23 -5.53
CA ASP A 109 7.80 18.46 -6.56
C ASP A 109 8.12 17.01 -6.15
N ASP A 110 8.21 16.72 -4.85
CA ASP A 110 8.44 15.36 -4.35
C ASP A 110 7.21 14.46 -4.57
N LEU A 111 6.01 15.02 -4.47
CA LEU A 111 4.75 14.31 -4.67
C LEU A 111 4.35 14.26 -6.14
N TYR A 112 4.35 15.42 -6.82
CA TYR A 112 3.91 15.56 -8.21
C TYR A 112 5.10 15.54 -9.16
N ARG A 113 5.38 14.41 -9.79
CA ARG A 113 6.49 14.29 -10.75
C ARG A 113 6.20 14.97 -12.07
N SER A 114 4.96 14.93 -12.54
CA SER A 114 4.54 15.69 -13.71
C SER A 114 3.02 15.92 -13.72
N ILE A 115 2.63 17.06 -14.26
CA ILE A 115 1.26 17.39 -14.60
C ILE A 115 1.27 17.81 -16.06
N TYR A 116 0.43 17.18 -16.89
CA TYR A 116 0.33 17.54 -18.29
C TYR A 116 -1.12 17.51 -18.78
N TYR A 117 -1.35 18.24 -19.84
CA TYR A 117 -2.66 18.50 -20.41
C TYR A 117 -2.68 18.02 -21.86
N TYR A 118 -3.59 17.14 -22.21
CA TYR A 118 -3.75 16.62 -23.57
C TYR A 118 -4.98 17.22 -24.24
N ASN A 119 -4.79 17.83 -25.41
CA ASN A 119 -5.86 18.33 -26.26
C ASN A 119 -5.94 17.41 -27.50
N ALA A 120 -7.06 16.68 -27.63
CA ALA A 120 -7.23 15.71 -28.71
C ALA A 120 -7.56 16.36 -30.05
N SER A 121 -8.10 17.60 -30.08
CA SER A 121 -8.41 18.28 -31.34
C SER A 121 -7.14 18.77 -32.07
N SER A 122 -6.16 19.24 -31.32
CA SER A 122 -4.85 19.66 -31.87
C SER A 122 -3.78 18.55 -31.81
N ASP A 123 -4.07 17.41 -31.17
CA ASP A 123 -3.15 16.33 -30.85
C ASP A 123 -1.86 16.83 -30.15
N GLN A 124 -2.03 17.79 -29.21
CA GLN A 124 -0.95 18.44 -28.48
C GLN A 124 -0.98 18.06 -27.00
N ILE A 125 0.22 17.94 -26.42
CA ILE A 125 0.41 17.78 -24.97
C ILE A 125 1.18 18.98 -24.44
N TYR A 126 0.66 19.57 -23.39
CA TYR A 126 1.25 20.71 -22.70
C TYR A 126 1.81 20.26 -21.36
N VAL A 127 3.09 20.49 -21.11
CA VAL A 127 3.77 20.14 -19.86
C VAL A 127 4.83 21.20 -19.53
N GLY A 128 4.87 21.67 -18.29
CA GLY A 128 5.78 22.74 -17.91
C GLY A 128 5.51 23.99 -18.73
N MET A 129 6.56 24.47 -19.40
CA MET A 129 6.49 25.63 -20.32
C MET A 129 6.56 25.18 -21.79
N SER A 130 6.25 23.94 -22.09
CA SER A 130 6.44 23.36 -23.43
C SER A 130 5.16 22.71 -23.96
N ALA A 131 5.06 22.70 -25.28
CA ALA A 131 4.02 21.98 -26.02
C ALA A 131 4.71 20.94 -26.94
N TYR A 132 4.16 19.74 -26.99
CA TYR A 132 4.67 18.64 -27.79
C TYR A 132 3.53 18.05 -28.62
N PRO A 133 3.75 17.71 -29.91
CA PRO A 133 2.88 16.78 -30.60
C PRO A 133 2.76 15.49 -29.77
N ALA A 134 1.58 14.91 -29.68
CA ALA A 134 1.39 13.69 -28.88
C ALA A 134 2.29 12.52 -29.34
N ALA A 135 2.61 12.47 -30.65
CA ALA A 135 3.52 11.48 -31.22
C ALA A 135 4.98 11.60 -30.72
N ASP A 136 5.40 12.80 -30.31
CA ASP A 136 6.77 13.10 -29.86
C ASP A 136 6.90 13.15 -28.33
N PHE A 137 5.79 12.96 -27.62
CA PHE A 137 5.79 13.02 -26.17
C PHE A 137 6.46 11.78 -25.56
N TYR A 138 7.20 11.96 -24.48
CA TYR A 138 7.99 10.87 -23.87
C TYR A 138 7.15 9.75 -23.26
N ASP A 139 5.92 10.02 -22.81
CA ASP A 139 5.03 9.07 -22.14
C ASP A 139 4.03 8.46 -23.12
N GLN A 140 4.53 7.68 -24.11
CA GLN A 140 3.73 7.10 -25.17
C GLN A 140 2.68 6.10 -24.66
N ASP A 141 3.00 5.31 -23.62
CA ASP A 141 2.03 4.39 -23.00
C ASP A 141 0.76 5.13 -22.54
N MET A 142 0.95 6.30 -21.91
CA MET A 142 -0.20 7.09 -21.47
C MET A 142 -0.95 7.74 -22.64
N VAL A 143 -0.24 8.19 -23.66
CA VAL A 143 -0.85 8.72 -24.89
C VAL A 143 -1.74 7.68 -25.56
N GLU A 144 -1.25 6.44 -25.69
CA GLU A 144 -2.02 5.33 -26.27
C GLU A 144 -3.26 5.00 -25.44
N ARG A 145 -3.11 4.95 -24.12
CA ARG A 145 -4.23 4.74 -23.17
C ARG A 145 -5.29 5.83 -23.27
N LEU A 146 -4.89 7.09 -23.38
CA LEU A 146 -5.80 8.21 -23.58
C LEU A 146 -6.54 8.08 -24.93
N LYS A 147 -5.84 7.83 -26.01
CA LYS A 147 -6.42 7.66 -27.35
C LYS A 147 -7.36 6.44 -27.46
N SER A 148 -7.06 5.36 -26.74
CA SER A 148 -7.93 4.17 -26.66
C SER A 148 -9.20 4.36 -25.82
N GLY A 149 -9.29 5.45 -25.05
CA GLY A 149 -10.43 5.74 -24.17
C GLY A 149 -10.52 4.86 -22.92
N VAL A 150 -9.47 4.12 -22.58
CA VAL A 150 -9.44 3.22 -21.40
C VAL A 150 -9.39 3.98 -20.07
N CYS A 151 -8.95 5.26 -20.08
CA CYS A 151 -8.78 6.06 -18.88
C CYS A 151 -10.03 6.90 -18.57
N ARG A 152 -11.04 6.29 -17.95
CA ARG A 152 -12.29 6.99 -17.56
C ARG A 152 -12.50 7.10 -16.04
N ASN A 153 -11.64 6.50 -15.25
CA ASN A 153 -11.79 6.45 -13.80
C ASN A 153 -10.79 7.35 -13.09
N LEU A 154 -11.22 8.02 -12.02
CA LEU A 154 -10.37 8.77 -11.11
C LEU A 154 -9.52 7.89 -10.18
N SER A 155 -9.57 6.58 -10.36
CA SER A 155 -8.72 5.64 -9.62
C SER A 155 -7.29 5.75 -10.09
N PRO A 156 -6.31 5.74 -9.17
CA PRO A 156 -4.90 5.80 -9.52
C PRO A 156 -4.47 4.56 -10.33
N ILE A 157 -3.72 4.79 -11.40
CA ILE A 157 -3.18 3.73 -12.27
C ILE A 157 -1.72 3.51 -11.87
N PRO A 158 -1.37 2.38 -11.22
CA PRO A 158 0.02 2.06 -10.93
C PRO A 158 0.75 1.70 -12.23
N ARG A 159 1.89 2.33 -12.48
CA ARG A 159 2.72 2.06 -13.67
C ARG A 159 4.15 2.54 -13.51
N THR A 160 5.05 1.90 -14.22
CA THR A 160 6.43 2.36 -14.39
C THR A 160 6.55 3.05 -15.74
N ALA A 161 7.00 4.30 -15.75
CA ALA A 161 7.12 5.08 -16.97
C ALA A 161 8.40 5.93 -16.99
N ARG A 162 8.73 6.45 -18.17
CA ARG A 162 9.88 7.35 -18.33
C ARG A 162 9.61 8.69 -17.65
N ASN A 163 10.62 9.21 -16.96
CA ASN A 163 10.62 10.54 -16.38
C ASN A 163 11.29 11.54 -17.32
N GLY A 164 10.47 12.33 -18.02
CA GLY A 164 10.96 13.40 -18.89
C GLY A 164 11.57 12.95 -20.22
N LEU A 165 12.22 13.91 -20.90
CA LEU A 165 12.81 13.73 -22.22
C LEU A 165 14.21 13.08 -22.18
N THR A 166 14.83 12.98 -21.02
CA THR A 166 16.12 12.31 -20.84
C THR A 166 15.93 10.80 -20.81
N PRO A 167 16.64 10.01 -21.64
CA PRO A 167 16.30 8.61 -21.92
C PRO A 167 16.64 7.61 -20.80
N VAL A 168 17.04 8.03 -19.59
CA VAL A 168 17.81 7.17 -18.69
C VAL A 168 17.07 6.73 -17.43
N SER A 169 15.98 7.36 -17.00
CA SER A 169 15.29 6.94 -15.77
C SER A 169 13.83 6.57 -16.02
N THR A 170 13.46 5.39 -15.55
CA THR A 170 12.07 5.00 -15.35
C THR A 170 11.77 5.17 -13.87
N GLU A 171 10.59 5.68 -13.56
CA GLU A 171 10.10 5.83 -12.19
C GLU A 171 8.73 5.16 -12.06
N ASP A 172 8.40 4.78 -10.84
CA ASP A 172 7.11 4.23 -10.49
C ASP A 172 6.14 5.35 -10.12
N TYR A 173 4.97 5.33 -10.75
CA TYR A 173 3.93 6.34 -10.59
C TYR A 173 2.59 5.74 -10.24
N TYR A 174 1.78 6.55 -9.54
CA TYR A 174 0.34 6.47 -9.57
C TYR A 174 -0.17 7.58 -10.47
N THR A 175 -0.69 7.19 -11.64
CA THR A 175 -1.18 8.13 -12.63
C THR A 175 -2.68 8.36 -12.44
N PHE A 176 -3.06 9.61 -12.30
CA PHE A 176 -4.44 10.06 -12.22
C PHE A 176 -4.83 10.74 -13.52
N VAL A 177 -6.03 10.45 -14.00
CA VAL A 177 -6.53 11.01 -15.24
C VAL A 177 -7.91 11.60 -15.02
N TYR A 178 -8.06 12.87 -15.39
CA TYR A 178 -9.36 13.48 -15.59
C TYR A 178 -9.58 13.65 -17.10
N SER A 179 -10.57 12.98 -17.67
CA SER A 179 -10.84 13.01 -19.10
C SER A 179 -12.20 13.62 -19.40
N HIS A 180 -12.24 14.48 -20.40
CA HIS A 180 -13.47 14.99 -20.98
C HIS A 180 -13.73 14.30 -22.31
N ALA A 181 -14.84 13.57 -22.39
CA ALA A 181 -15.25 12.86 -23.61
C ALA A 181 -16.62 13.32 -24.07
N SER A 182 -16.83 13.33 -25.38
CA SER A 182 -18.13 13.58 -26.00
C SER A 182 -18.43 12.49 -27.02
N ARG A 183 -19.59 11.84 -26.89
CA ARG A 183 -20.01 10.74 -27.76
C ARG A 183 -18.94 9.65 -27.91
N ASP A 184 -18.37 9.20 -26.80
CA ASP A 184 -17.31 8.19 -26.72
C ASP A 184 -15.94 8.57 -27.33
N ARG A 185 -15.76 9.80 -27.76
CA ARG A 185 -14.46 10.33 -28.20
C ARG A 185 -13.86 11.21 -27.12
N LEU A 186 -12.60 10.93 -26.78
CA LEU A 186 -11.82 11.80 -25.93
C LEU A 186 -11.66 13.17 -26.60
N LYS A 187 -11.96 14.24 -25.87
CA LYS A 187 -11.71 15.62 -26.28
C LYS A 187 -10.46 16.18 -25.65
N SER A 188 -10.27 15.87 -24.38
CA SER A 188 -9.14 16.39 -23.61
C SER A 188 -8.92 15.57 -22.36
N ALA A 189 -7.72 15.64 -21.81
CA ALA A 189 -7.39 15.02 -20.54
C ALA A 189 -6.39 15.85 -19.74
N ILE A 190 -6.48 15.73 -18.42
CA ILE A 190 -5.49 16.20 -17.44
C ILE A 190 -4.90 14.97 -16.82
N VAL A 191 -3.59 14.89 -16.79
CA VAL A 191 -2.85 13.77 -16.22
C VAL A 191 -1.93 14.27 -15.12
N ILE A 192 -1.98 13.62 -13.96
CA ILE A 192 -1.06 13.86 -12.84
C ILE A 192 -0.33 12.55 -12.54
N ASN A 193 0.98 12.58 -12.61
CA ASN A 193 1.85 11.50 -12.18
C ASN A 193 2.34 11.78 -10.76
N MET A 194 1.86 10.99 -9.81
CA MET A 194 2.28 11.04 -8.41
C MET A 194 3.39 10.02 -8.16
N SER A 195 4.42 10.40 -7.41
CA SER A 195 5.54 9.53 -7.06
C SER A 195 5.09 8.34 -6.21
N ALA A 196 5.31 7.12 -6.67
CA ALA A 196 5.06 5.92 -5.87
C ALA A 196 6.04 5.82 -4.70
N GLU A 197 7.27 6.30 -4.86
CA GLU A 197 8.27 6.34 -3.79
C GLU A 197 7.87 7.30 -2.65
N TYR A 198 7.30 8.46 -2.99
CA TYR A 198 6.78 9.37 -1.96
C TYR A 198 5.66 8.69 -1.15
N VAL A 199 4.69 8.06 -1.82
CA VAL A 199 3.61 7.33 -1.14
C VAL A 199 4.15 6.19 -0.30
N ARG A 200 5.14 5.45 -0.81
CA ARG A 200 5.84 4.39 -0.07
C ARG A 200 6.45 4.95 1.21
N SER A 201 7.22 6.04 1.13
CA SER A 201 7.90 6.64 2.28
C SER A 201 6.90 7.06 3.37
N VAL A 202 5.77 7.63 2.97
CA VAL A 202 4.71 8.06 3.88
C VAL A 202 3.97 6.86 4.47
N ALA A 203 3.57 5.88 3.67
CA ALA A 203 2.90 4.68 4.13
C ALA A 203 3.78 3.87 5.09
N MET A 204 5.06 3.71 4.78
CA MET A 204 6.01 2.95 5.61
C MET A 204 6.40 3.66 6.91
N SER A 205 6.21 4.98 7.01
CA SER A 205 6.57 5.75 8.22
C SER A 205 5.77 5.35 9.47
N VAL A 206 4.65 4.66 9.32
CA VAL A 206 3.77 4.22 10.43
C VAL A 206 3.99 2.76 10.82
N TYR A 207 4.89 2.04 10.15
CA TYR A 207 5.16 0.62 10.40
C TYR A 207 6.48 0.40 11.10
N ASP A 208 6.53 -0.65 11.90
CA ASP A 208 7.78 -1.19 12.43
C ASP A 208 8.46 -2.07 11.38
N GLU A 209 9.79 -2.24 11.48
CA GLU A 209 10.59 -3.09 10.59
C GLU A 209 10.15 -4.57 10.54
N THR A 210 9.34 -5.01 11.51
CA THR A 210 8.82 -6.39 11.59
C THR A 210 7.58 -6.62 10.73
N VAL A 211 6.98 -5.57 10.19
CA VAL A 211 5.76 -5.63 9.37
C VAL A 211 6.13 -5.52 7.90
N ASP A 212 5.77 -6.52 7.11
CA ASP A 212 5.83 -6.44 5.66
C ASP A 212 4.49 -5.90 5.13
N LEU A 213 4.53 -4.70 4.53
CA LEU A 213 3.35 -4.04 3.97
C LEU A 213 3.19 -4.41 2.50
N LEU A 214 2.00 -4.89 2.16
CA LEU A 214 1.59 -5.18 0.79
C LEU A 214 0.27 -4.45 0.51
N ILE A 215 0.25 -3.60 -0.51
CA ILE A 215 -0.98 -2.95 -0.98
C ILE A 215 -1.32 -3.50 -2.35
N LEU A 216 -2.56 -3.94 -2.50
CA LEU A 216 -3.10 -4.49 -3.74
C LEU A 216 -4.23 -3.61 -4.26
N ASP A 217 -4.33 -3.47 -5.57
CA ASP A 217 -5.52 -2.90 -6.19
C ASP A 217 -6.68 -3.93 -6.25
N PRO A 218 -7.89 -3.53 -6.67
CA PRO A 218 -9.02 -4.44 -6.80
C PRO A 218 -8.82 -5.59 -7.79
N GLN A 219 -7.82 -5.50 -8.67
CA GLN A 219 -7.46 -6.54 -9.64
C GLN A 219 -6.36 -7.48 -9.13
N GLY A 220 -5.86 -7.28 -7.91
CA GLY A 220 -4.78 -8.06 -7.33
C GLY A 220 -3.38 -7.64 -7.80
N GLN A 221 -3.26 -6.49 -8.45
CA GLN A 221 -1.97 -5.92 -8.82
C GLN A 221 -1.31 -5.28 -7.60
N VAL A 222 -0.01 -5.49 -7.44
CA VAL A 222 0.79 -4.89 -6.38
C VAL A 222 1.00 -3.41 -6.67
N VAL A 223 0.41 -2.56 -5.84
CA VAL A 223 0.59 -1.11 -5.92
C VAL A 223 1.64 -0.59 -4.95
N LEU A 224 1.95 -1.35 -3.91
CA LEU A 224 3.07 -1.13 -3.01
C LEU A 224 3.43 -2.46 -2.34
N GLY A 225 4.70 -2.80 -2.30
CA GLY A 225 5.18 -4.02 -1.64
C GLY A 225 6.67 -3.96 -1.33
N SER A 226 7.16 -4.99 -0.68
CA SER A 226 8.59 -5.24 -0.45
C SER A 226 9.27 -5.83 -1.70
N GLU A 227 10.55 -6.17 -1.57
CA GLU A 227 11.30 -6.84 -2.64
C GLU A 227 10.65 -8.18 -3.10
N ASN A 228 9.92 -8.84 -2.19
CA ASN A 228 9.20 -10.09 -2.48
C ASN A 228 7.93 -9.85 -3.32
N TYR A 229 7.43 -8.62 -3.35
CA TYR A 229 6.21 -8.22 -4.04
C TYR A 229 6.51 -6.99 -4.91
N PRO A 230 7.10 -7.16 -6.10
CA PRO A 230 7.48 -6.05 -6.96
C PRO A 230 6.29 -5.19 -7.38
N PHE A 231 6.53 -3.89 -7.50
CA PHE A 231 5.54 -2.93 -8.00
C PHE A 231 5.00 -3.34 -9.38
N CYS A 232 3.71 -3.17 -9.61
CA CYS A 232 2.99 -3.57 -10.82
C CYS A 232 2.97 -5.09 -11.11
N SER A 233 3.52 -5.96 -10.24
CA SER A 233 3.33 -7.40 -10.38
C SER A 233 1.91 -7.81 -10.00
N VAL A 234 1.46 -8.96 -10.49
CA VAL A 234 0.16 -9.52 -10.11
C VAL A 234 0.40 -10.63 -9.07
N LEU A 235 -0.31 -10.56 -7.95
CA LEU A 235 -0.27 -11.61 -6.96
C LEU A 235 -1.00 -12.85 -7.51
N ASP A 236 -0.33 -14.00 -7.50
CA ASP A 236 -0.94 -15.26 -7.97
C ASP A 236 -2.08 -15.69 -7.03
N ASP A 237 -3.32 -15.54 -7.51
CA ASP A 237 -4.53 -15.89 -6.77
C ASP A 237 -4.77 -17.40 -6.65
N SER A 238 -4.05 -18.23 -7.43
CA SER A 238 -4.30 -19.67 -7.49
C SER A 238 -3.77 -20.43 -6.29
N ARG A 239 -2.72 -19.91 -5.62
CA ARG A 239 -2.03 -20.55 -4.48
C ARG A 239 -1.44 -19.52 -3.53
N GLY A 240 -1.29 -19.91 -2.27
CA GLY A 240 -0.56 -19.13 -1.29
C GLY A 240 -1.31 -17.91 -0.75
N LEU A 241 -0.60 -16.80 -0.64
CA LEU A 241 -1.11 -15.58 -0.01
C LEU A 241 -2.27 -14.96 -0.81
N GLY A 242 -2.21 -14.97 -2.15
CA GLY A 242 -3.26 -14.48 -3.02
C GLY A 242 -4.58 -15.20 -2.78
N ALA A 243 -4.57 -16.53 -2.76
CA ALA A 243 -5.75 -17.34 -2.45
C ALA A 243 -6.28 -17.06 -1.04
N PHE A 244 -5.40 -16.90 -0.03
CA PHE A 244 -5.80 -16.57 1.33
C PHE A 244 -6.51 -15.20 1.39
N LEU A 245 -5.94 -14.17 0.78
CA LEU A 245 -6.53 -12.83 0.73
C LEU A 245 -7.81 -12.79 -0.13
N GLY A 246 -7.85 -13.52 -1.25
CA GLY A 246 -9.02 -13.63 -2.12
C GLY A 246 -10.22 -14.27 -1.42
N SER A 247 -9.99 -15.20 -0.48
CA SER A 247 -11.04 -15.78 0.37
C SER A 247 -11.48 -14.87 1.54
N GLY A 248 -10.95 -13.64 1.63
CA GLY A 248 -11.20 -12.73 2.76
C GLY A 248 -10.42 -13.12 4.02
N GLY A 249 -9.31 -13.86 3.85
CA GLY A 249 -8.48 -14.37 4.95
C GLY A 249 -7.91 -13.24 5.81
N ASP A 250 -8.15 -13.34 7.13
CA ASP A 250 -7.58 -12.49 8.17
C ASP A 250 -7.19 -13.38 9.35
N GLY A 251 -5.94 -13.30 9.77
CA GLY A 251 -5.40 -14.13 10.84
C GLY A 251 -4.12 -14.87 10.45
N PHE A 252 -3.98 -16.12 10.90
CA PHE A 252 -2.78 -16.89 10.61
C PHE A 252 -2.80 -17.55 9.24
N TYR A 253 -1.80 -17.25 8.45
CA TYR A 253 -1.47 -17.89 7.18
C TYR A 253 -0.19 -18.71 7.31
N THR A 254 -0.14 -19.88 6.68
CA THR A 254 1.04 -20.75 6.69
C THR A 254 1.52 -20.96 5.26
N ALA A 255 2.71 -20.44 4.96
CA ALA A 255 3.43 -20.65 3.71
C ALA A 255 4.58 -21.66 3.90
N GLU A 256 5.26 -22.00 2.81
CA GLU A 256 6.50 -22.81 2.88
C GLU A 256 7.60 -22.12 3.71
N SER A 257 7.64 -20.78 3.70
CA SER A 257 8.56 -19.96 4.49
C SER A 257 8.21 -19.88 5.98
N GLY A 258 7.06 -20.40 6.40
CA GLY A 258 6.61 -20.40 7.79
C GLY A 258 5.22 -19.84 8.01
N ARG A 259 4.86 -19.71 9.29
CA ARG A 259 3.58 -19.17 9.72
C ARG A 259 3.67 -17.64 9.89
N SER A 260 2.68 -16.91 9.41
CA SER A 260 2.60 -15.46 9.53
C SER A 260 1.21 -15.02 10.02
N LEU A 261 1.18 -13.93 10.77
CA LEU A 261 -0.06 -13.22 11.08
C LEU A 261 -0.32 -12.22 9.96
N VAL A 262 -1.49 -12.30 9.34
CA VAL A 262 -1.93 -11.43 8.26
C VAL A 262 -3.19 -10.70 8.68
N SER A 263 -3.23 -9.41 8.43
CA SER A 263 -4.44 -8.59 8.58
C SER A 263 -4.52 -7.59 7.43
N TRP A 264 -5.72 -7.11 7.14
CA TRP A 264 -5.92 -6.15 6.05
C TRP A 264 -7.04 -5.15 6.34
N VAL A 265 -6.98 -4.03 5.65
CA VAL A 265 -8.02 -3.00 5.61
C VAL A 265 -8.18 -2.51 4.17
N GLU A 266 -9.35 -2.01 3.82
CA GLU A 266 -9.65 -1.54 2.47
C GLU A 266 -9.69 0.00 2.43
N SER A 267 -9.13 0.58 1.34
CA SER A 267 -9.22 2.01 1.06
C SER A 267 -10.68 2.43 0.86
N THR A 268 -11.04 3.58 1.40
CA THR A 268 -12.34 4.20 1.18
C THR A 268 -12.41 5.05 -0.09
N VAL A 269 -11.26 5.27 -0.74
CA VAL A 269 -11.12 6.20 -1.89
C VAL A 269 -11.00 5.45 -3.21
N CYS A 270 -10.20 4.38 -3.26
CA CYS A 270 -9.87 3.71 -4.52
C CYS A 270 -10.01 2.18 -4.48
N GLY A 271 -10.46 1.61 -3.36
CA GLY A 271 -10.63 0.17 -3.18
C GLY A 271 -9.31 -0.62 -3.07
N TRP A 272 -8.19 0.05 -2.80
CA TRP A 272 -6.93 -0.64 -2.51
C TRP A 272 -7.02 -1.39 -1.19
N ARG A 273 -6.41 -2.56 -1.14
CA ARG A 273 -6.33 -3.38 0.06
C ARG A 273 -4.95 -3.28 0.68
N TYR A 274 -4.88 -2.73 1.89
CA TYR A 274 -3.68 -2.61 2.71
C TYR A 274 -3.53 -3.87 3.53
N THR A 275 -2.52 -4.66 3.27
CA THR A 275 -2.25 -5.94 3.94
C THR A 275 -0.95 -5.86 4.70
N GLY A 276 -0.98 -6.18 5.99
CA GLY A 276 0.20 -6.30 6.84
C GLY A 276 0.48 -7.76 7.16
N ILE A 277 1.73 -8.13 7.07
CA ILE A 277 2.22 -9.49 7.28
C ILE A 277 3.30 -9.44 8.35
N ILE A 278 3.12 -10.20 9.44
CA ILE A 278 4.11 -10.36 10.51
C ILE A 278 4.49 -11.83 10.59
N ALA A 279 5.77 -12.15 10.44
CA ALA A 279 6.26 -13.50 10.66
C ALA A 279 6.01 -13.93 12.10
N TYR A 280 5.46 -15.13 12.32
CA TYR A 280 5.20 -15.65 13.68
C TYR A 280 6.47 -15.76 14.51
N SER A 281 7.61 -16.01 13.88
CA SER A 281 8.92 -16.00 14.52
C SER A 281 9.28 -14.65 15.16
N ALA A 282 8.86 -13.53 14.55
CA ALA A 282 9.06 -12.20 15.13
C ALA A 282 8.23 -12.03 16.41
N ILE A 283 6.97 -12.47 16.39
CA ILE A 283 6.10 -12.47 17.57
C ILE A 283 6.69 -13.34 18.67
N GLN A 284 7.19 -14.54 18.34
CA GLN A 284 7.84 -15.44 19.30
C GLN A 284 9.11 -14.81 19.93
N LYS A 285 9.91 -14.11 19.12
CA LYS A 285 11.10 -13.42 19.63
C LYS A 285 10.73 -12.35 20.66
N GLU A 286 9.69 -11.56 20.39
CA GLU A 286 9.18 -10.55 21.32
C GLU A 286 8.68 -11.20 22.63
N ILE A 287 7.94 -12.31 22.54
CA ILE A 287 7.48 -13.08 23.70
C ILE A 287 8.65 -13.52 24.57
N VAL A 288 9.69 -14.12 23.97
CA VAL A 288 10.88 -14.57 24.68
C VAL A 288 11.61 -13.41 25.35
N GLU A 289 11.70 -12.27 24.66
CA GLU A 289 12.35 -11.07 25.18
C GLU A 289 11.61 -10.50 26.41
N ILE A 290 10.28 -10.49 26.38
CA ILE A 290 9.47 -10.05 27.52
C ILE A 290 9.66 -11.01 28.70
N ILE A 291 9.59 -12.33 28.47
CA ILE A 291 9.77 -13.33 29.53
C ILE A 291 11.18 -13.23 30.16
N SER A 292 12.21 -12.95 29.36
CA SER A 292 13.57 -12.83 29.86
C SER A 292 13.82 -11.60 30.74
N LYS A 293 12.95 -10.59 30.68
CA LYS A 293 13.01 -9.35 31.46
C LYS A 293 12.16 -9.42 32.76
N MET A 294 11.34 -10.47 32.89
CA MET A 294 10.51 -10.72 34.08
C MET A 294 11.27 -11.53 35.12
#